data_473744c0112864ff2af10c552d0c586d
#
_entry.id   473744c0112864ff2af10c552d0c586d
#
_cell.length_a   1.000
_cell.length_b   1.000
_cell.length_c   1.000
_cell.angle_alpha   90.00
_cell.angle_beta   90.00
_cell.angle_gamma   90.00
#
_symmetry.space_group_name_H-M   'P 1'
#
loop_
_entity.id
_entity.type
_entity.pdbx_description
1 polymer ?
#
loop_
_entity_poly.entity_id
_entity_poly.type
_entity_poly.pdbx_seq_one_letter_code
_entity_poly.pdbx_strand_id
1 'polypeptide(L)'
;MPITVEIDRNSGFCRGVIRAITKAEEYLSDGTGPRRLYSLGAIVHNEAELDRLGAKGLVAIDKEDLSEMNPSAATGETLLIRAHGEPPSTYEEAAARGFHVIDCTCPVVLQLQNRIREAYNRLHENGRNGQLLIFGKIGHAEVLGLLGQVGGDALVIENKAMLLEAIEQGRFDLTRPVEIFSQTTKSPSEYQEICSFIEVKMAREFGMDVHRFRGAGRVTVHNTICSQVASRHSKLINFSLSHDIIIFVSGKSSSNGRVLCDLCKSVNIRTYLVGNAGDIRLEWFRPEDRVGVCGATSTPKWLLEEVASRVATLSRGIDERHAHLSATVG
;
A
#
# COMPACT_ATOMS: atom_id res chain seq x y z
N MET A 1 37.65 3.42 7.95
CA MET A 1 37.09 3.93 6.66
C MET A 1 35.91 4.83 6.97
N PRO A 2 35.60 5.83 6.16
CA PRO A 2 34.43 6.66 6.39
C PRO A 2 33.15 5.83 6.24
N ILE A 3 32.08 6.29 6.90
CA ILE A 3 30.72 5.73 6.72
C ILE A 3 30.32 5.83 5.23
N THR A 4 29.78 4.75 4.68
CA THR A 4 29.24 4.73 3.31
C THR A 4 27.72 4.72 3.34
N VAL A 5 27.07 5.42 2.41
CA VAL A 5 25.61 5.50 2.35
C VAL A 5 25.14 5.03 0.97
N GLU A 6 24.25 4.03 0.94
CA GLU A 6 23.64 3.52 -0.27
C GLU A 6 22.11 3.65 -0.19
N ILE A 7 21.49 4.12 -1.28
CA ILE A 7 20.03 4.16 -1.40
C ILE A 7 19.56 2.94 -2.19
N ASP A 8 18.61 2.18 -1.64
CA ASP A 8 17.99 1.07 -2.34
C ASP A 8 17.28 1.55 -3.63
N ARG A 9 17.78 1.09 -4.77
CA ARG A 9 17.24 1.45 -6.10
C ARG A 9 15.81 0.99 -6.32
N ASN A 10 15.32 0.02 -5.53
CA ASN A 10 13.95 -0.48 -5.61
C ASN A 10 13.02 0.28 -4.66
N SER A 11 13.53 1.15 -3.78
CA SER A 11 12.73 1.99 -2.88
C SER A 11 12.15 3.20 -3.59
N GLY A 12 11.04 3.72 -3.07
CA GLY A 12 10.32 4.84 -3.65
C GLY A 12 8.93 4.45 -4.17
N PHE A 13 8.25 5.41 -4.76
CA PHE A 13 6.90 5.24 -5.28
C PHE A 13 6.78 4.07 -6.26
N CYS A 14 5.71 3.28 -6.13
CA CYS A 14 5.33 2.33 -7.18
C CYS A 14 4.77 3.07 -8.40
N ARG A 15 4.68 2.37 -9.55
CA ARG A 15 4.19 2.98 -10.81
C ARG A 15 2.79 3.60 -10.68
N GLY A 16 1.90 2.99 -9.86
CA GLY A 16 0.56 3.53 -9.63
C GLY A 16 0.60 4.87 -8.90
N VAL A 17 1.43 4.98 -7.86
CA VAL A 17 1.62 6.22 -7.10
C VAL A 17 2.30 7.29 -7.96
N ILE A 18 3.37 6.94 -8.70
CA ILE A 18 4.04 7.88 -9.63
C ILE A 18 3.00 8.49 -10.59
N ARG A 19 2.16 7.65 -11.22
CA ARG A 19 1.13 8.13 -12.14
C ARG A 19 0.19 9.15 -11.48
N ALA A 20 -0.28 8.87 -10.26
CA ALA A 20 -1.19 9.76 -9.55
C ALA A 20 -0.52 11.09 -9.20
N ILE A 21 0.71 11.05 -8.68
CA ILE A 21 1.50 12.25 -8.35
C ILE A 21 1.77 13.08 -9.61
N THR A 22 2.25 12.45 -10.71
CA THR A 22 2.53 13.13 -11.96
C THR A 22 1.28 13.82 -12.51
N LYS A 23 0.12 13.15 -12.51
CA LYS A 23 -1.15 13.75 -12.97
C LYS A 23 -1.59 14.91 -12.09
N ALA A 24 -1.41 14.81 -10.77
CA ALA A 24 -1.68 15.92 -9.87
C ALA A 24 -0.78 17.13 -10.15
N GLU A 25 0.53 16.90 -10.33
CA GLU A 25 1.49 17.96 -10.64
C GLU A 25 1.26 18.59 -12.01
N GLU A 26 0.99 17.80 -13.05
CA GLU A 26 0.63 18.29 -14.38
C GLU A 26 -0.56 19.23 -14.29
N TYR A 27 -1.65 18.82 -13.61
CA TYR A 27 -2.84 19.64 -13.45
C TYR A 27 -2.57 20.93 -12.67
N LEU A 28 -1.85 20.84 -11.54
CA LEU A 28 -1.56 21.97 -10.66
C LEU A 28 -0.57 22.98 -11.30
N SER A 29 0.25 22.53 -12.26
CA SER A 29 1.23 23.36 -12.95
C SER A 29 0.74 23.89 -14.30
N ASP A 30 -0.40 23.41 -14.80
CA ASP A 30 -0.97 23.81 -16.08
C ASP A 30 -1.81 25.08 -15.92
N GLY A 31 -1.29 26.22 -16.40
CA GLY A 31 -2.03 27.48 -16.44
C GLY A 31 -1.33 28.68 -15.81
N THR A 32 -1.94 29.87 -15.97
CA THR A 32 -1.41 31.16 -15.57
C THR A 32 -1.78 31.60 -14.16
N GLY A 33 -2.43 30.75 -13.36
CA GLY A 33 -2.89 31.09 -12.02
C GLY A 33 -2.95 29.87 -11.07
N PRO A 34 -3.13 30.11 -9.76
CA PRO A 34 -3.27 29.04 -8.79
C PRO A 34 -4.51 28.21 -9.08
N ARG A 35 -4.31 26.90 -9.26
CA ARG A 35 -5.38 25.93 -9.43
C ARG A 35 -5.59 25.14 -8.15
N ARG A 36 -6.82 24.70 -7.92
CA ARG A 36 -7.17 23.79 -6.85
C ARG A 36 -7.47 22.40 -7.45
N LEU A 37 -6.93 21.36 -6.83
CA LEU A 37 -7.20 19.98 -7.17
C LEU A 37 -7.67 19.27 -5.91
N TYR A 38 -8.89 18.76 -5.92
CA TYR A 38 -9.37 17.90 -4.83
C TYR A 38 -8.91 16.48 -5.02
N SER A 39 -8.45 15.82 -3.96
CA SER A 39 -8.13 14.40 -3.94
C SER A 39 -9.03 13.71 -2.93
N LEU A 40 -9.74 12.67 -3.34
CA LEU A 40 -10.58 11.89 -2.43
C LEU A 40 -9.69 11.04 -1.52
N GLY A 41 -9.47 11.54 -0.30
CA GLY A 41 -8.48 11.07 0.65
C GLY A 41 -7.03 11.40 0.25
N ALA A 42 -6.09 11.07 1.13
CA ALA A 42 -4.67 11.30 0.91
C ALA A 42 -4.18 10.57 -0.34
N ILE A 43 -3.60 11.29 -1.32
CA ILE A 43 -3.09 10.73 -2.57
C ILE A 43 -1.99 9.70 -2.32
N VAL A 44 -1.25 9.88 -1.23
CA VAL A 44 -0.19 8.98 -0.75
C VAL A 44 -0.10 9.05 0.78
N HIS A 45 0.30 7.95 1.42
CA HIS A 45 0.51 7.91 2.88
C HIS A 45 1.94 8.37 3.24
N ASN A 46 2.23 9.64 2.97
CA ASN A 46 3.49 10.30 3.31
C ASN A 46 3.24 11.79 3.54
N GLU A 47 3.39 12.23 4.77
CA GLU A 47 3.05 13.58 5.23
C GLU A 47 3.86 14.64 4.48
N ALA A 48 5.18 14.44 4.31
CA ALA A 48 6.06 15.38 3.63
C ALA A 48 5.66 15.59 2.15
N GLU A 49 5.21 14.53 1.48
CA GLU A 49 4.72 14.64 0.10
C GLU A 49 3.36 15.30 0.02
N LEU A 50 2.49 15.06 1.00
CA LEU A 50 1.18 15.74 1.07
C LEU A 50 1.36 17.24 1.30
N ASP A 51 2.25 17.64 2.20
CA ASP A 51 2.57 19.05 2.46
C ASP A 51 3.13 19.72 1.20
N ARG A 52 4.03 19.03 0.48
CA ARG A 52 4.60 19.52 -0.79
C ARG A 52 3.54 19.76 -1.86
N LEU A 53 2.60 18.83 -2.01
CA LEU A 53 1.51 18.95 -2.99
C LEU A 53 0.44 19.92 -2.52
N GLY A 54 0.17 20.01 -1.22
CA GLY A 54 -0.72 20.98 -0.61
C GLY A 54 -0.27 22.42 -0.87
N ALA A 55 1.05 22.68 -0.75
CA ALA A 55 1.62 23.97 -1.10
C ALA A 55 1.43 24.35 -2.59
N LYS A 56 1.19 23.37 -3.47
CA LYS A 56 0.86 23.58 -4.89
C LYS A 56 -0.64 23.71 -5.18
N GLY A 57 -1.52 23.46 -4.18
CA GLY A 57 -2.98 23.57 -4.33
C GLY A 57 -3.75 22.24 -4.30
N LEU A 58 -3.11 21.12 -3.95
CA LEU A 58 -3.82 19.85 -3.68
C LEU A 58 -4.56 19.95 -2.35
N VAL A 59 -5.85 19.62 -2.35
CA VAL A 59 -6.71 19.57 -1.16
C VAL A 59 -7.25 18.15 -1.00
N ALA A 60 -6.86 17.49 0.08
CA ALA A 60 -7.46 16.19 0.41
C ALA A 60 -8.83 16.43 1.05
N ILE A 61 -9.85 15.73 0.54
CA ILE A 61 -11.22 15.73 1.06
C ILE A 61 -11.63 14.30 1.37
N ASP A 62 -12.56 14.09 2.28
CA ASP A 62 -13.20 12.79 2.52
C ASP A 62 -14.52 12.63 1.77
N LYS A 63 -15.24 11.53 2.02
CA LYS A 63 -16.54 11.29 1.36
C LYS A 63 -17.63 12.19 1.92
N GLU A 64 -17.55 12.51 3.18
CA GLU A 64 -18.46 13.42 3.87
C GLU A 64 -18.31 14.83 3.27
N ASP A 65 -17.08 15.32 3.14
CA ASP A 65 -16.78 16.60 2.47
C ASP A 65 -17.35 16.61 1.04
N LEU A 66 -17.09 15.52 0.26
CA LEU A 66 -17.61 15.40 -1.10
C LEU A 66 -19.12 15.49 -1.11
N SER A 67 -19.81 14.83 -0.16
CA SER A 67 -21.27 14.80 -0.07
C SER A 67 -21.89 16.13 0.39
N GLU A 68 -21.15 16.95 1.14
CA GLU A 68 -21.59 18.24 1.63
C GLU A 68 -21.30 19.41 0.66
N MET A 69 -20.38 19.22 -0.30
CA MET A 69 -20.07 20.25 -1.30
C MET A 69 -21.29 20.62 -2.12
N ASN A 70 -21.59 21.91 -2.18
CA ASN A 70 -22.69 22.41 -3.00
C ASN A 70 -22.40 22.15 -4.50
N PRO A 71 -23.31 21.47 -5.24
CA PRO A 71 -23.12 21.18 -6.65
C PRO A 71 -22.78 22.42 -7.50
N SER A 72 -23.39 23.58 -7.19
CA SER A 72 -23.11 24.84 -7.90
C SER A 72 -21.69 25.36 -7.64
N ALA A 73 -21.12 25.10 -6.47
CA ALA A 73 -19.76 25.49 -6.13
C ALA A 73 -18.71 24.50 -6.67
N ALA A 74 -19.10 23.24 -6.87
CA ALA A 74 -18.24 22.19 -7.41
C ALA A 74 -18.20 22.16 -8.95
N THR A 75 -19.12 22.88 -9.63
CA THR A 75 -19.16 22.91 -11.10
C THR A 75 -17.87 23.46 -11.69
N GLY A 76 -17.19 22.62 -12.47
CA GLY A 76 -15.89 22.94 -13.08
C GLY A 76 -14.67 22.68 -12.21
N GLU A 77 -14.85 22.32 -10.94
CA GLU A 77 -13.76 21.86 -10.08
C GLU A 77 -13.30 20.45 -10.48
N THR A 78 -12.07 20.12 -10.14
CA THR A 78 -11.49 18.82 -10.52
C THR A 78 -11.25 17.95 -9.30
N LEU A 79 -11.73 16.70 -9.39
CA LEU A 79 -11.54 15.66 -8.38
C LEU A 79 -10.59 14.57 -8.91
N LEU A 80 -9.51 14.32 -8.21
CA LEU A 80 -8.58 13.22 -8.49
C LEU A 80 -8.98 11.99 -7.69
N ILE A 81 -9.25 10.90 -8.40
CA ILE A 81 -9.34 9.55 -7.82
C ILE A 81 -7.94 8.95 -7.75
N ARG A 82 -7.52 8.61 -6.55
CA ARG A 82 -6.15 8.12 -6.27
C ARG A 82 -5.93 6.68 -6.77
N ALA A 83 -4.69 6.21 -6.71
CA ALA A 83 -4.28 4.89 -7.22
C ALA A 83 -5.04 3.69 -6.62
N HIS A 84 -5.68 3.85 -5.46
CA HIS A 84 -6.45 2.80 -4.78
C HIS A 84 -7.79 2.49 -5.45
N GLY A 85 -8.28 3.38 -6.32
CA GLY A 85 -9.61 3.29 -6.91
C GLY A 85 -10.73 3.58 -5.91
N GLU A 86 -11.94 3.74 -6.43
CA GLU A 86 -13.15 4.02 -5.66
C GLU A 86 -14.31 3.13 -6.11
N PRO A 87 -15.39 3.00 -5.31
CA PRO A 87 -16.62 2.36 -5.74
C PRO A 87 -17.27 3.10 -6.93
N PRO A 88 -18.06 2.44 -7.79
CA PRO A 88 -18.80 3.08 -8.87
C PRO A 88 -19.68 4.27 -8.39
N SER A 89 -20.31 4.15 -7.23
CA SER A 89 -21.14 5.22 -6.62
C SER A 89 -20.37 6.52 -6.39
N THR A 90 -19.08 6.46 -6.13
CA THR A 90 -18.24 7.67 -5.97
C THR A 90 -18.11 8.45 -7.28
N TYR A 91 -17.98 7.75 -8.41
CA TYR A 91 -17.91 8.39 -9.73
C TYR A 91 -19.26 9.00 -10.11
N GLU A 92 -20.37 8.30 -9.80
CA GLU A 92 -21.73 8.79 -10.01
C GLU A 92 -21.99 10.06 -9.18
N GLU A 93 -21.58 10.07 -7.93
CA GLU A 93 -21.70 11.23 -7.04
C GLU A 93 -20.87 12.40 -7.52
N ALA A 94 -19.60 12.19 -7.89
CA ALA A 94 -18.73 13.24 -8.42
C ALA A 94 -19.32 13.86 -9.70
N ALA A 95 -19.84 13.03 -10.60
CA ALA A 95 -20.51 13.48 -11.84
C ALA A 95 -21.78 14.28 -11.54
N ALA A 96 -22.64 13.81 -10.61
CA ALA A 96 -23.87 14.49 -10.22
C ALA A 96 -23.60 15.88 -9.59
N ARG A 97 -22.42 16.07 -8.98
CA ARG A 97 -21.99 17.36 -8.41
C ARG A 97 -21.25 18.26 -9.40
N GLY A 98 -21.00 17.77 -10.63
CA GLY A 98 -20.35 18.54 -11.69
C GLY A 98 -18.83 18.60 -11.62
N PHE A 99 -18.20 17.69 -10.88
CA PHE A 99 -16.75 17.56 -10.88
C PHE A 99 -16.22 17.02 -12.22
N HIS A 100 -15.12 17.57 -12.67
CA HIS A 100 -14.27 16.91 -13.65
C HIS A 100 -13.39 15.86 -12.94
N VAL A 101 -13.48 14.59 -13.36
CA VAL A 101 -12.77 13.50 -12.69
C VAL A 101 -11.46 13.17 -13.41
N ILE A 102 -10.34 13.24 -12.69
CA ILE A 102 -9.05 12.66 -13.12
C ILE A 102 -8.89 11.31 -12.43
N ASP A 103 -9.16 10.23 -13.15
CA ASP A 103 -9.01 8.87 -12.62
C ASP A 103 -7.56 8.39 -12.69
N CYS A 104 -6.92 8.28 -11.54
CA CYS A 104 -5.56 7.77 -11.36
C CYS A 104 -5.54 6.34 -10.80
N THR A 105 -6.67 5.62 -10.79
CA THR A 105 -6.72 4.23 -10.34
C THR A 105 -5.63 3.40 -11.03
N CYS A 106 -4.85 2.68 -10.23
CA CYS A 106 -3.77 1.84 -10.74
C CYS A 106 -4.33 0.76 -11.68
N PRO A 107 -3.74 0.51 -12.85
CA PRO A 107 -4.21 -0.52 -13.78
C PRO A 107 -4.33 -1.92 -13.14
N VAL A 108 -3.47 -2.24 -12.16
CA VAL A 108 -3.56 -3.50 -11.40
C VAL A 108 -4.83 -3.55 -10.56
N VAL A 109 -5.19 -2.43 -9.94
CA VAL A 109 -6.44 -2.31 -9.15
C VAL A 109 -7.67 -2.35 -10.05
N LEU A 110 -7.65 -1.65 -11.19
CA LEU A 110 -8.74 -1.72 -12.18
C LEU A 110 -8.97 -3.15 -12.67
N GLN A 111 -7.88 -3.87 -12.97
CA GLN A 111 -7.97 -5.27 -13.37
C GLN A 111 -8.57 -6.15 -12.25
N LEU A 112 -8.19 -5.89 -10.99
CA LEU A 112 -8.74 -6.59 -9.83
C LEU A 112 -10.24 -6.30 -9.66
N GLN A 113 -10.65 -5.04 -9.76
CA GLN A 113 -12.07 -4.64 -9.71
C GLN A 113 -12.90 -5.37 -10.78
N ASN A 114 -12.40 -5.44 -12.02
CA ASN A 114 -13.06 -6.16 -13.10
C ASN A 114 -13.18 -7.67 -12.81
N ARG A 115 -12.09 -8.29 -12.36
CA ARG A 115 -12.08 -9.73 -12.00
C ARG A 115 -13.06 -10.06 -10.89
N ILE A 116 -13.18 -9.22 -9.87
CA ILE A 116 -14.14 -9.39 -8.77
C ILE A 116 -15.59 -9.32 -9.30
N ARG A 117 -15.89 -8.34 -10.14
CA ARG A 117 -17.20 -8.20 -10.76
C ARG A 117 -17.56 -9.41 -11.65
N GLU A 118 -16.62 -9.88 -12.46
CA GLU A 118 -16.79 -11.07 -13.28
C GLU A 118 -16.99 -12.34 -12.43
N ALA A 119 -16.23 -12.49 -11.36
CA ALA A 119 -16.35 -13.59 -10.42
C ALA A 119 -17.72 -13.59 -9.73
N TYR A 120 -18.15 -12.42 -9.27
CA TYR A 120 -19.47 -12.24 -8.65
C TYR A 120 -20.59 -12.66 -9.60
N ASN A 121 -20.55 -12.24 -10.85
CA ASN A 121 -21.52 -12.65 -11.85
C ASN A 121 -21.53 -14.17 -12.04
N ARG A 122 -20.36 -14.80 -12.23
CA ARG A 122 -20.27 -16.27 -12.36
C ARG A 122 -20.82 -17.04 -11.16
N LEU A 123 -20.62 -16.50 -9.95
CA LEU A 123 -21.09 -17.14 -8.70
C LEU A 123 -22.59 -17.05 -8.51
N HIS A 124 -23.26 -16.12 -9.20
CA HIS A 124 -24.71 -15.87 -9.07
C HIS A 124 -25.51 -16.17 -10.35
N GLU A 125 -24.82 -16.47 -11.46
CA GLU A 125 -25.49 -16.91 -12.70
C GLU A 125 -26.19 -18.26 -12.53
N ASN A 126 -27.33 -18.43 -13.19
CA ASN A 126 -28.10 -19.69 -13.27
C ASN A 126 -28.51 -20.24 -11.89
N GLY A 127 -28.78 -19.38 -10.92
CA GLY A 127 -29.20 -19.80 -9.57
C GLY A 127 -28.08 -20.38 -8.72
N ARG A 128 -26.82 -20.22 -9.10
CA ARG A 128 -25.68 -20.56 -8.27
C ARG A 128 -25.67 -19.67 -7.03
N ASN A 129 -25.29 -20.25 -5.89
CA ASN A 129 -25.19 -19.54 -4.62
C ASN A 129 -23.74 -19.61 -4.13
N GLY A 130 -22.83 -18.98 -4.87
CA GLY A 130 -21.43 -18.88 -4.47
C GLY A 130 -21.18 -17.73 -3.48
N GLN A 131 -19.95 -17.55 -3.06
CA GLN A 131 -19.54 -16.47 -2.16
C GLN A 131 -18.18 -15.91 -2.56
N LEU A 132 -17.99 -14.60 -2.35
CA LEU A 132 -16.72 -13.92 -2.53
C LEU A 132 -16.03 -13.70 -1.19
N LEU A 133 -14.71 -13.93 -1.16
CA LEU A 133 -13.88 -13.59 -0.01
C LEU A 133 -12.74 -12.69 -0.47
N ILE A 134 -12.56 -11.58 0.24
CA ILE A 134 -11.48 -10.61 0.01
C ILE A 134 -10.58 -10.57 1.24
N PHE A 135 -9.33 -11.02 1.08
CA PHE A 135 -8.30 -10.84 2.09
C PHE A 135 -7.73 -9.43 1.99
N GLY A 136 -8.09 -8.54 2.89
CA GLY A 136 -7.72 -7.12 2.83
C GLY A 136 -7.98 -6.41 4.15
N LYS A 137 -7.47 -5.19 4.29
CA LYS A 137 -7.72 -4.35 5.47
C LYS A 137 -9.09 -3.70 5.38
N ILE A 138 -9.95 -3.95 6.38
CA ILE A 138 -11.28 -3.34 6.48
C ILE A 138 -11.15 -1.81 6.53
N GLY A 139 -11.99 -1.11 5.77
CA GLY A 139 -11.96 0.35 5.67
C GLY A 139 -10.83 0.93 4.80
N HIS A 140 -9.93 0.10 4.27
CA HIS A 140 -8.93 0.59 3.32
C HIS A 140 -9.59 0.95 1.99
N ALA A 141 -9.18 2.07 1.38
CA ALA A 141 -9.79 2.60 0.16
C ALA A 141 -9.86 1.59 -0.99
N GLU A 142 -8.77 0.82 -1.22
CA GLU A 142 -8.77 -0.23 -2.24
C GLU A 142 -9.86 -1.28 -1.96
N VAL A 143 -9.99 -1.74 -0.70
CA VAL A 143 -10.99 -2.75 -0.30
C VAL A 143 -12.41 -2.20 -0.43
N LEU A 144 -12.63 -0.94 -0.06
CA LEU A 144 -13.92 -0.26 -0.28
C LEU A 144 -14.27 -0.18 -1.76
N GLY A 145 -13.27 0.15 -2.61
CA GLY A 145 -13.41 0.14 -4.06
C GLY A 145 -13.77 -1.24 -4.63
N LEU A 146 -13.18 -2.32 -4.07
CA LEU A 146 -13.47 -3.70 -4.45
C LEU A 146 -14.89 -4.13 -4.03
N LEU A 147 -15.27 -3.84 -2.78
CA LEU A 147 -16.61 -4.11 -2.26
C LEU A 147 -17.70 -3.40 -3.09
N GLY A 148 -17.44 -2.16 -3.46
CA GLY A 148 -18.39 -1.39 -4.28
C GLY A 148 -18.66 -1.99 -5.65
N GLN A 149 -17.76 -2.82 -6.21
CA GLN A 149 -17.97 -3.51 -7.48
C GLN A 149 -19.09 -4.57 -7.42
N VAL A 150 -19.43 -5.02 -6.20
CA VAL A 150 -20.40 -6.09 -5.94
C VAL A 150 -21.47 -5.67 -4.93
N GLY A 151 -21.72 -4.36 -4.81
CA GLY A 151 -22.75 -3.83 -3.90
C GLY A 151 -22.52 -4.16 -2.42
N GLY A 152 -21.30 -4.46 -2.02
CA GLY A 152 -20.95 -4.86 -0.65
C GLY A 152 -21.09 -6.36 -0.38
N ASP A 153 -21.54 -7.16 -1.34
CA ASP A 153 -21.77 -8.61 -1.18
C ASP A 153 -20.47 -9.43 -1.34
N ALA A 154 -19.55 -9.22 -0.42
CA ALA A 154 -18.34 -10.04 -0.25
C ALA A 154 -17.91 -10.04 1.22
N LEU A 155 -17.39 -11.17 1.68
CA LEU A 155 -16.78 -11.27 3.01
C LEU A 155 -15.37 -10.71 2.97
N VAL A 156 -15.06 -9.70 3.79
CA VAL A 156 -13.71 -9.18 3.98
C VAL A 156 -13.13 -9.71 5.26
N ILE A 157 -11.90 -10.21 5.19
CA ILE A 157 -11.11 -10.65 6.36
C ILE A 157 -9.72 -10.03 6.33
N GLU A 158 -9.18 -9.69 7.49
CA GLU A 158 -7.81 -9.18 7.62
C GLU A 158 -6.79 -10.27 7.96
N ASN A 159 -7.26 -11.37 8.57
CA ASN A 159 -6.44 -12.46 9.06
C ASN A 159 -7.28 -13.74 9.23
N LYS A 160 -6.58 -14.85 9.55
CA LYS A 160 -7.18 -16.17 9.76
C LYS A 160 -8.16 -16.25 10.95
N ALA A 161 -7.94 -15.45 12.00
CA ALA A 161 -8.84 -15.44 13.16
C ALA A 161 -10.23 -14.90 12.76
N MET A 162 -10.28 -13.84 11.97
CA MET A 162 -11.55 -13.32 11.43
C MET A 162 -12.27 -14.32 10.51
N LEU A 163 -11.52 -15.12 9.75
CA LEU A 163 -12.11 -16.18 8.93
C LEU A 163 -12.75 -17.25 9.82
N LEU A 164 -12.07 -17.68 10.88
CA LEU A 164 -12.61 -18.65 11.84
C LEU A 164 -13.89 -18.14 12.49
N GLU A 165 -13.88 -16.91 12.95
CA GLU A 165 -15.06 -16.25 13.51
C GLU A 165 -16.21 -16.19 12.49
N ALA A 166 -15.92 -15.85 11.23
CA ALA A 166 -16.92 -15.81 10.18
C ALA A 166 -17.54 -17.18 9.89
N ILE A 167 -16.75 -18.25 9.96
CA ILE A 167 -17.24 -19.65 9.84
C ILE A 167 -18.15 -19.98 11.04
N GLU A 168 -17.71 -19.71 12.26
CA GLU A 168 -18.48 -19.99 13.48
C GLU A 168 -19.82 -19.22 13.53
N GLN A 169 -19.84 -17.99 13.00
CA GLN A 169 -21.03 -17.15 12.92
C GLN A 169 -21.92 -17.47 11.69
N GLY A 170 -21.54 -18.42 10.85
CA GLY A 170 -22.27 -18.75 9.62
C GLY A 170 -22.21 -17.68 8.53
N ARG A 171 -21.30 -16.70 8.65
CA ARG A 171 -21.08 -15.67 7.62
C ARG A 171 -20.23 -16.16 6.45
N PHE A 172 -19.50 -17.26 6.66
CA PHE A 172 -18.78 -18.00 5.62
C PHE A 172 -19.23 -19.46 5.65
N ASP A 173 -19.85 -19.90 4.56
CA ASP A 173 -20.43 -21.25 4.42
C ASP A 173 -19.45 -22.19 3.70
N LEU A 174 -18.95 -23.20 4.42
CA LEU A 174 -17.99 -24.18 3.91
C LEU A 174 -18.58 -25.10 2.83
N THR A 175 -19.91 -25.10 2.63
CA THR A 175 -20.59 -25.92 1.61
C THR A 175 -20.78 -25.18 0.28
N ARG A 176 -20.64 -23.85 0.26
CA ARG A 176 -20.84 -23.03 -0.92
C ARG A 176 -19.54 -22.84 -1.71
N PRO A 177 -19.58 -22.79 -3.05
CA PRO A 177 -18.41 -22.41 -3.84
C PRO A 177 -17.88 -21.03 -3.43
N VAL A 178 -16.56 -20.84 -3.47
CA VAL A 178 -15.91 -19.57 -3.12
C VAL A 178 -14.87 -19.17 -4.14
N GLU A 179 -14.85 -17.88 -4.49
CA GLU A 179 -13.75 -17.24 -5.19
C GLU A 179 -13.02 -16.29 -4.23
N ILE A 180 -11.70 -16.44 -4.12
CA ILE A 180 -10.86 -15.78 -3.12
C ILE A 180 -9.95 -14.78 -3.81
N PHE A 181 -9.96 -13.54 -3.34
CA PHE A 181 -9.14 -12.43 -3.80
C PHE A 181 -8.32 -11.84 -2.66
N SER A 182 -7.23 -11.17 -2.99
CA SER A 182 -6.43 -10.40 -2.04
C SER A 182 -6.35 -8.95 -2.47
N GLN A 183 -6.37 -8.05 -1.50
CA GLN A 183 -5.88 -6.69 -1.67
C GLN A 183 -4.46 -6.73 -2.21
N THR A 184 -4.13 -5.84 -3.16
CA THR A 184 -2.89 -5.88 -3.93
C THR A 184 -1.60 -5.74 -3.09
N THR A 185 -1.72 -5.23 -1.87
CA THR A 185 -0.59 -4.91 -0.98
C THR A 185 -0.45 -5.85 0.22
N LYS A 186 -1.23 -6.94 0.29
CA LYS A 186 -1.14 -7.93 1.37
C LYS A 186 0.05 -8.86 1.21
N SER A 187 0.38 -9.59 2.27
CA SER A 187 1.45 -10.58 2.30
C SER A 187 1.10 -11.81 1.46
N PRO A 188 1.95 -12.23 0.50
CA PRO A 188 1.73 -13.45 -0.28
C PRO A 188 1.66 -14.72 0.58
N SER A 189 2.50 -14.81 1.63
CA SER A 189 2.53 -15.98 2.53
C SER A 189 1.26 -16.11 3.37
N GLU A 190 0.78 -15.01 3.95
CA GLU A 190 -0.49 -15.00 4.70
C GLU A 190 -1.68 -15.33 3.80
N TYR A 191 -1.70 -14.79 2.57
CA TYR A 191 -2.73 -15.10 1.60
C TYR A 191 -2.77 -16.59 1.25
N GLN A 192 -1.60 -17.18 0.97
CA GLN A 192 -1.47 -18.61 0.70
C GLN A 192 -1.92 -19.47 1.89
N GLU A 193 -1.59 -19.06 3.12
CA GLU A 193 -2.03 -19.76 4.34
C GLU A 193 -3.56 -19.75 4.45
N ILE A 194 -4.21 -18.60 4.24
CA ILE A 194 -5.67 -18.46 4.26
C ILE A 194 -6.32 -19.35 3.20
N CYS A 195 -5.83 -19.30 1.96
CA CYS A 195 -6.36 -20.12 0.87
C CYS A 195 -6.26 -21.60 1.18
N SER A 196 -5.09 -22.09 1.64
CA SER A 196 -4.86 -23.46 2.01
C SER A 196 -5.74 -23.89 3.18
N PHE A 197 -5.96 -23.01 4.15
CA PHE A 197 -6.84 -23.27 5.29
C PHE A 197 -8.29 -23.48 4.84
N ILE A 198 -8.80 -22.64 3.94
CA ILE A 198 -10.15 -22.76 3.38
C ILE A 198 -10.30 -24.09 2.63
N GLU A 199 -9.34 -24.44 1.75
CA GLU A 199 -9.36 -25.70 1.01
C GLU A 199 -9.43 -26.92 1.95
N VAL A 200 -8.62 -26.91 3.02
CA VAL A 200 -8.61 -28.02 4.02
C VAL A 200 -9.93 -28.08 4.77
N LYS A 201 -10.49 -26.96 5.20
CA LYS A 201 -11.75 -26.92 5.94
C LYS A 201 -12.92 -27.38 5.07
N MET A 202 -13.02 -26.88 3.84
CA MET A 202 -14.06 -27.30 2.90
C MET A 202 -13.92 -28.77 2.50
N ALA A 203 -12.70 -29.28 2.24
CA ALA A 203 -12.48 -30.67 1.94
C ALA A 203 -13.00 -31.59 3.06
N ARG A 204 -12.75 -31.23 4.33
CA ARG A 204 -13.27 -31.94 5.50
C ARG A 204 -14.80 -31.92 5.57
N GLU A 205 -15.42 -30.80 5.30
CA GLU A 205 -16.88 -30.65 5.26
C GLU A 205 -17.52 -31.60 4.25
N PHE A 206 -16.86 -31.78 3.09
CA PHE A 206 -17.30 -32.72 2.05
C PHE A 206 -16.82 -34.17 2.26
N GLY A 207 -16.11 -34.49 3.37
CA GLY A 207 -15.54 -35.82 3.62
C GLY A 207 -14.53 -36.26 2.56
N MET A 208 -13.82 -35.30 1.93
CA MET A 208 -12.89 -35.53 0.83
C MET A 208 -11.44 -35.32 1.24
N ASP A 209 -10.54 -36.02 0.59
CA ASP A 209 -9.12 -35.71 0.60
C ASP A 209 -8.89 -34.34 -0.13
N VAL A 210 -7.93 -33.53 0.38
CA VAL A 210 -7.67 -32.19 -0.15
C VAL A 210 -7.26 -32.19 -1.62
N HIS A 211 -6.46 -33.16 -2.07
CA HIS A 211 -6.04 -33.25 -3.48
C HIS A 211 -7.23 -33.53 -4.40
N ARG A 212 -8.12 -34.44 -3.98
CA ARG A 212 -9.35 -34.73 -4.71
C ARG A 212 -10.31 -33.53 -4.68
N PHE A 213 -10.39 -32.81 -3.56
CA PHE A 213 -11.24 -31.62 -3.41
C PHE A 213 -10.81 -30.48 -4.33
N ARG A 214 -9.52 -30.22 -4.49
CA ARG A 214 -8.99 -29.21 -5.43
C ARG A 214 -9.49 -29.43 -6.87
N GLY A 215 -9.59 -30.68 -7.29
CA GLY A 215 -10.14 -31.04 -8.61
C GLY A 215 -11.64 -30.76 -8.78
N ALA A 216 -12.37 -30.54 -7.70
CA ALA A 216 -13.82 -30.31 -7.74
C ALA A 216 -14.21 -28.85 -8.09
N GLY A 217 -13.25 -27.92 -8.20
CA GLY A 217 -13.50 -26.53 -8.65
C GLY A 217 -14.38 -25.70 -7.70
N ARG A 218 -14.46 -26.08 -6.41
CA ARG A 218 -15.27 -25.35 -5.42
C ARG A 218 -14.58 -24.16 -4.80
N VAL A 219 -13.26 -24.11 -4.87
CA VAL A 219 -12.42 -23.00 -4.42
C VAL A 219 -11.63 -22.50 -5.61
N THR A 220 -11.79 -21.24 -5.95
CA THR A 220 -10.99 -20.57 -6.97
C THR A 220 -10.14 -19.49 -6.30
N VAL A 221 -8.83 -19.64 -6.35
CA VAL A 221 -7.88 -18.70 -5.78
C VAL A 221 -7.35 -17.79 -6.89
N HIS A 222 -7.51 -16.48 -6.72
CA HIS A 222 -7.00 -15.48 -7.65
C HIS A 222 -5.71 -14.87 -7.12
N ASN A 223 -4.62 -15.01 -7.86
CA ASN A 223 -3.37 -14.32 -7.52
C ASN A 223 -3.48 -12.84 -7.91
N THR A 224 -3.86 -12.01 -6.92
CA THR A 224 -4.13 -10.58 -7.11
C THR A 224 -3.17 -9.66 -6.37
N ILE A 225 -2.21 -10.23 -5.65
CA ILE A 225 -1.14 -9.45 -5.02
C ILE A 225 -0.25 -8.86 -6.13
N CYS A 226 0.03 -7.56 -6.02
CA CYS A 226 0.86 -6.86 -7.00
C CYS A 226 2.28 -7.43 -7.03
N SER A 227 2.76 -7.80 -8.23
CA SER A 227 4.11 -8.34 -8.40
C SER A 227 5.22 -7.40 -7.92
N GLN A 228 5.01 -6.09 -8.02
CA GLN A 228 5.95 -5.09 -7.47
C GLN A 228 6.01 -5.15 -5.95
N VAL A 229 4.90 -5.43 -5.26
CA VAL A 229 4.86 -5.61 -3.81
C VAL A 229 5.52 -6.94 -3.43
N ALA A 230 5.11 -8.03 -4.09
CA ALA A 230 5.65 -9.36 -3.81
C ALA A 230 7.18 -9.45 -3.99
N SER A 231 7.71 -8.86 -5.09
CA SER A 231 9.15 -8.86 -5.36
C SER A 231 9.96 -7.93 -4.43
N ARG A 232 9.30 -6.97 -3.78
CA ARG A 232 9.96 -6.01 -2.92
C ARG A 232 10.44 -6.62 -1.61
N HIS A 233 9.69 -7.56 -1.05
CA HIS A 233 10.05 -8.22 0.21
C HIS A 233 11.43 -8.88 0.14
N SER A 234 11.67 -9.72 -0.86
CA SER A 234 12.97 -10.39 -1.04
C SER A 234 14.11 -9.40 -1.32
N LYS A 235 13.84 -8.36 -2.11
CA LYS A 235 14.85 -7.32 -2.41
C LYS A 235 15.23 -6.52 -1.17
N LEU A 236 14.26 -6.14 -0.33
CA LEU A 236 14.52 -5.43 0.93
C LEU A 236 15.27 -6.29 1.94
N ILE A 237 14.94 -7.58 2.05
CA ILE A 237 15.70 -8.53 2.88
C ILE A 237 17.17 -8.55 2.46
N ASN A 238 17.44 -8.78 1.16
CA ASN A 238 18.81 -8.83 0.63
C ASN A 238 19.56 -7.51 0.84
N PHE A 239 18.89 -6.38 0.61
CA PHE A 239 19.45 -5.06 0.85
C PHE A 239 19.77 -4.86 2.35
N SER A 240 18.86 -5.24 3.24
CA SER A 240 19.07 -5.11 4.69
C SER A 240 20.21 -6.00 5.23
N LEU A 241 20.38 -7.19 4.65
CA LEU A 241 21.49 -8.10 5.00
C LEU A 241 22.85 -7.61 4.51
N SER A 242 22.88 -6.78 3.45
CA SER A 242 24.15 -6.26 2.88
C SER A 242 24.67 -5.00 3.56
N HIS A 243 23.97 -4.46 4.56
CA HIS A 243 24.31 -3.24 5.27
C HIS A 243 24.41 -3.45 6.78
N ASP A 244 25.23 -2.64 7.46
CA ASP A 244 25.44 -2.72 8.90
C ASP A 244 24.29 -2.03 9.68
N ILE A 245 23.67 -1.03 9.06
CA ILE A 245 22.52 -0.29 9.59
C ILE A 245 21.55 0.09 8.46
N ILE A 246 20.26 0.05 8.75
CA ILE A 246 19.20 0.43 7.82
C ILE A 246 18.44 1.66 8.35
N ILE A 247 18.34 2.68 7.53
CA ILE A 247 17.43 3.81 7.73
C ILE A 247 16.23 3.60 6.82
N PHE A 248 15.10 3.21 7.42
CA PHE A 248 13.87 2.96 6.68
C PHE A 248 12.98 4.20 6.70
N VAL A 249 12.74 4.79 5.51
CA VAL A 249 11.99 6.04 5.37
C VAL A 249 10.53 5.75 5.04
N SER A 250 9.60 6.22 5.87
CA SER A 250 8.16 6.07 5.63
C SER A 250 7.34 7.07 6.42
N GLY A 251 6.20 7.50 5.86
CA GLY A 251 5.20 8.27 6.60
C GLY A 251 4.67 7.50 7.81
N LYS A 252 4.35 8.21 8.88
CA LYS A 252 3.89 7.63 10.16
C LYS A 252 2.56 6.88 10.03
N SER A 253 1.69 7.32 9.12
CA SER A 253 0.39 6.72 8.81
C SER A 253 0.46 5.50 7.88
N SER A 254 1.61 5.23 7.26
CA SER A 254 1.78 4.16 6.29
C SER A 254 1.80 2.77 6.92
N SER A 255 0.69 2.03 6.80
CA SER A 255 0.62 0.62 7.26
C SER A 255 1.64 -0.27 6.52
N ASN A 256 1.77 -0.11 5.20
CA ASN A 256 2.75 -0.84 4.41
C ASN A 256 4.19 -0.49 4.82
N GLY A 257 4.45 0.77 5.15
CA GLY A 257 5.76 1.21 5.65
C GLY A 257 6.16 0.50 6.93
N ARG A 258 5.24 0.35 7.89
CA ARG A 258 5.51 -0.41 9.13
C ARG A 258 5.83 -1.87 8.85
N VAL A 259 5.01 -2.55 8.06
CA VAL A 259 5.23 -3.97 7.70
C VAL A 259 6.60 -4.18 7.04
N LEU A 260 6.98 -3.31 6.09
CA LEU A 260 8.27 -3.41 5.42
C LEU A 260 9.46 -3.05 6.33
N CYS A 261 9.28 -2.09 7.26
CA CYS A 261 10.29 -1.78 8.27
C CYS A 261 10.51 -2.95 9.22
N ASP A 262 9.45 -3.61 9.67
CA ASP A 262 9.53 -4.77 10.55
C ASP A 262 10.18 -5.97 9.83
N LEU A 263 9.92 -6.12 8.53
CA LEU A 263 10.63 -7.08 7.69
C LEU A 263 12.13 -6.81 7.65
N CYS A 264 12.55 -5.55 7.48
CA CYS A 264 13.96 -5.17 7.55
C CYS A 264 14.55 -5.46 8.95
N LYS A 265 13.82 -5.12 10.03
CA LYS A 265 14.24 -5.40 11.41
C LYS A 265 14.41 -6.88 11.71
N SER A 266 13.63 -7.76 11.08
CA SER A 266 13.73 -9.21 11.29
C SER A 266 15.07 -9.81 10.83
N VAL A 267 15.76 -9.13 9.92
CA VAL A 267 17.05 -9.56 9.37
C VAL A 267 18.22 -8.63 9.72
N ASN A 268 17.92 -7.38 10.10
CA ASN A 268 18.91 -6.41 10.57
C ASN A 268 18.32 -5.61 11.74
N ILE A 269 18.71 -5.95 12.96
CA ILE A 269 18.18 -5.33 14.18
C ILE A 269 18.52 -3.83 14.28
N ARG A 270 19.58 -3.36 13.59
CA ARG A 270 19.92 -1.93 13.50
C ARG A 270 19.12 -1.24 12.38
N THR A 271 17.81 -1.46 12.37
CA THR A 271 16.88 -0.80 11.44
C THR A 271 16.07 0.25 12.20
N TYR A 272 16.12 1.49 11.71
CA TYR A 272 15.43 2.64 12.30
C TYR A 272 14.43 3.23 11.33
N LEU A 273 13.18 3.39 11.80
CA LEU A 273 12.10 4.03 11.04
C LEU A 273 12.20 5.55 11.23
N VAL A 274 12.25 6.29 10.12
CA VAL A 274 12.25 7.76 10.10
C VAL A 274 11.17 8.30 9.17
N GLY A 275 10.56 9.43 9.53
CA GLY A 275 9.61 10.15 8.70
C GLY A 275 10.29 11.17 7.78
N ASN A 276 11.41 11.74 8.22
CA ASN A 276 12.18 12.76 7.50
C ASN A 276 13.64 12.80 8.00
N ALA A 277 14.44 13.66 7.39
CA ALA A 277 15.86 13.81 7.74
C ALA A 277 16.13 14.31 9.18
N GLY A 278 15.17 15.00 9.80
CA GLY A 278 15.26 15.50 11.17
C GLY A 278 15.16 14.41 12.25
N ASP A 279 14.59 13.26 11.91
CA ASP A 279 14.44 12.14 12.84
C ASP A 279 15.75 11.36 13.06
N ILE A 280 16.78 11.62 12.25
CA ILE A 280 18.05 10.89 12.28
C ILE A 280 18.84 11.28 13.52
N ARG A 281 19.32 10.27 14.27
CA ARG A 281 20.11 10.45 15.49
C ARG A 281 21.53 9.96 15.29
N LEU A 282 22.50 10.77 15.73
CA LEU A 282 23.92 10.50 15.57
C LEU A 282 24.36 9.23 16.30
N GLU A 283 23.76 8.94 17.45
CA GLU A 283 24.07 7.77 18.29
C GLU A 283 23.77 6.42 17.63
N TRP A 284 23.02 6.39 16.53
CA TRP A 284 22.77 5.14 15.80
C TRP A 284 23.98 4.64 15.03
N PHE A 285 24.90 5.54 14.65
CA PHE A 285 25.98 5.25 13.71
C PHE A 285 27.28 4.92 14.43
N ARG A 286 28.03 4.00 13.86
CA ARG A 286 29.39 3.64 14.26
C ARG A 286 30.37 3.99 13.14
N PRO A 287 31.67 4.24 13.46
CA PRO A 287 32.67 4.37 12.41
C PRO A 287 32.65 3.15 11.46
N GLU A 288 32.82 3.40 10.16
CA GLU A 288 32.92 2.38 9.12
C GLU A 288 31.57 1.67 8.77
N ASP A 289 30.43 2.08 9.37
CA ASP A 289 29.12 1.52 9.02
C ASP A 289 28.83 1.69 7.51
N ARG A 290 28.33 0.62 6.90
CA ARG A 290 27.64 0.67 5.61
C ARG A 290 26.16 0.93 5.89
N VAL A 291 25.72 2.14 5.58
CA VAL A 291 24.35 2.58 5.83
C VAL A 291 23.49 2.36 4.60
N GLY A 292 22.45 1.53 4.73
CA GLY A 292 21.41 1.36 3.72
C GLY A 292 20.24 2.30 3.99
N VAL A 293 19.86 3.12 3.01
CA VAL A 293 18.64 3.95 3.05
C VAL A 293 17.60 3.32 2.12
N CYS A 294 16.46 2.95 2.68
CA CYS A 294 15.35 2.37 1.91
C CYS A 294 14.02 2.93 2.40
N GLY A 295 12.91 2.56 1.75
CA GLY A 295 11.61 3.12 2.14
C GLY A 295 10.42 2.40 1.53
N ALA A 296 9.22 2.81 1.94
CA ALA A 296 7.95 2.27 1.49
C ALA A 296 7.61 2.65 0.04
N THR A 297 6.57 2.00 -0.53
CA THR A 297 6.01 2.37 -1.85
C THR A 297 5.30 3.72 -1.87
N SER A 298 5.13 4.33 -0.71
CA SER A 298 4.58 5.67 -0.50
C SER A 298 5.66 6.72 -0.19
N THR A 299 6.94 6.36 -0.23
CA THR A 299 8.05 7.29 0.06
C THR A 299 8.56 7.91 -1.24
N PRO A 300 8.60 9.24 -1.37
CA PRO A 300 9.15 9.89 -2.56
C PRO A 300 10.67 9.71 -2.63
N LYS A 301 11.20 9.68 -3.85
CA LYS A 301 12.64 9.50 -4.08
C LYS A 301 13.46 10.65 -3.51
N TRP A 302 12.97 11.89 -3.65
CA TRP A 302 13.62 13.08 -3.11
C TRP A 302 13.83 12.99 -1.58
N LEU A 303 12.87 12.39 -0.85
CA LEU A 303 12.97 12.23 0.61
C LEU A 303 14.02 11.17 1.00
N LEU A 304 14.16 10.10 0.21
CA LEU A 304 15.26 9.13 0.38
C LEU A 304 16.62 9.79 0.17
N GLU A 305 16.73 10.64 -0.86
CA GLU A 305 17.94 11.39 -1.19
C GLU A 305 18.28 12.42 -0.09
N GLU A 306 17.28 13.13 0.44
CA GLU A 306 17.45 14.06 1.56
C GLU A 306 17.93 13.34 2.82
N VAL A 307 17.30 12.21 3.17
CA VAL A 307 17.70 11.39 4.32
C VAL A 307 19.14 10.87 4.15
N ALA A 308 19.48 10.36 2.97
CA ALA A 308 20.84 9.87 2.67
C ALA A 308 21.88 11.00 2.76
N SER A 309 21.56 12.17 2.24
CA SER A 309 22.41 13.37 2.33
C SER A 309 22.63 13.80 3.79
N ARG A 310 21.57 13.75 4.61
CA ARG A 310 21.67 14.06 6.04
C ARG A 310 22.57 13.07 6.76
N VAL A 311 22.44 11.76 6.50
CA VAL A 311 23.34 10.72 7.05
C VAL A 311 24.79 11.01 6.66
N ALA A 312 25.07 11.26 5.38
CA ALA A 312 26.40 11.57 4.88
C ALA A 312 27.02 12.83 5.52
N THR A 313 26.18 13.82 5.83
CA THR A 313 26.64 15.05 6.52
C THR A 313 26.99 14.77 7.98
N LEU A 314 26.16 14.00 8.69
CA LEU A 314 26.42 13.64 10.08
C LEU A 314 27.65 12.73 10.23
N SER A 315 27.90 11.85 9.26
CA SER A 315 29.05 10.93 9.27
C SER A 315 30.39 11.66 9.21
N ARG A 316 30.51 12.74 8.45
CA ARG A 316 31.72 13.58 8.43
C ARG A 316 32.09 14.11 9.82
N GLY A 317 31.12 14.52 10.62
CA GLY A 317 31.32 14.96 11.99
C GLY A 317 31.74 13.84 12.96
N ILE A 318 31.48 12.55 12.65
CA ILE A 318 31.97 11.41 13.42
C ILE A 318 33.43 11.17 13.08
N ASP A 319 33.78 11.16 11.80
CA ASP A 319 35.16 10.93 11.34
C ASP A 319 36.14 12.02 11.86
N GLU A 320 35.69 13.29 11.84
CA GLU A 320 36.51 14.41 12.39
C GLU A 320 36.73 14.30 13.91
N ARG A 321 35.70 13.88 14.68
CA ARG A 321 35.85 13.65 16.12
C ARG A 321 36.78 12.47 16.45
N HIS A 322 36.70 11.38 15.69
CA HIS A 322 37.59 10.24 15.84
C HIS A 322 39.02 10.57 15.46
N ALA A 323 39.25 11.33 14.40
CA ALA A 323 40.57 11.80 14.01
C ALA A 323 41.19 12.69 15.10
N HIS A 324 40.42 13.59 15.72
CA HIS A 324 40.89 14.41 16.85
C HIS A 324 41.22 13.60 18.11
N LEU A 325 40.40 12.59 18.45
CA LEU A 325 40.67 11.71 19.60
C LEU A 325 41.91 10.84 19.40
N SER A 326 42.12 10.36 18.19
CA SER A 326 43.32 9.56 17.85
C SER A 326 44.59 10.39 17.85
N ALA A 327 44.51 11.68 17.50
CA ALA A 327 45.66 12.61 17.51
C ALA A 327 46.01 13.15 18.91
N THR A 328 45.09 13.01 19.90
CA THR A 328 45.32 13.47 21.28
C THR A 328 45.82 12.36 22.21
N VAL A 329 45.80 11.10 21.77
CA VAL A 329 46.22 9.90 22.55
C VAL A 329 47.57 9.34 22.05
N GLY A 330 48.13 9.88 20.97
CA GLY A 330 49.49 9.59 20.46
C GLY A 330 50.46 10.70 20.83
#